data_7feae8e1c08f3c96f33f2e22fa1ccf44
#
_entry.id   7feae8e1c08f3c96f33f2e22fa1ccf44
#
_cell.length_a   1.000
_cell.length_b   1.000
_cell.length_c   1.000
_cell.angle_alpha   90.00
_cell.angle_beta   90.00
_cell.angle_gamma   90.00
#
_symmetry.space_group_name_H-M   'P 1'
#
loop_
_entity.id
_entity.type
_entity.pdbx_description
1 polymer ?
#
loop_
_entity_poly.entity_id
_entity_poly.type
_entity_poly.pdbx_seq_one_letter_code
_entity_poly.pdbx_strand_id
1 'polypeptide(L)'
;LLGPASRRGGGGLEGVGGETIDDRNFGYAVKDWVQGTGAQYGPIKDWDTSRVRNMAGVFSTHYVAEATTFNADIGAWDTSQVTEMQGMFAGAEAFNADIGRWDTSKVKDMTCLFKDASAFNDDVSAWDTSKVKDMSQLFSHANAFNDDVSAWDTSKVTTMQEMFYYAAAFDADI
;
A
#
# COMPACT_ATOMS: atom_id res chain seq x y z
N LEU A 1 -40.34 -14.40 36.92
CA LEU A 1 -39.89 -15.28 35.81
C LEU A 1 -40.22 -14.57 34.50
N LEU A 2 -39.31 -13.78 33.98
CA LEU A 2 -39.36 -13.12 32.68
C LEU A 2 -38.43 -13.90 31.75
N GLY A 3 -38.98 -14.57 30.73
CA GLY A 3 -38.25 -15.27 29.70
C GLY A 3 -37.64 -14.31 28.67
N PRO A 4 -36.58 -14.72 27.91
CA PRO A 4 -35.89 -13.85 27.01
C PRO A 4 -36.69 -13.58 25.74
N ALA A 5 -36.72 -12.31 25.31
CA ALA A 5 -37.37 -11.86 24.11
C ALA A 5 -36.68 -12.41 22.86
N SER A 6 -37.46 -13.17 22.07
CA SER A 6 -37.09 -13.67 20.74
C SER A 6 -36.94 -12.50 19.77
N ARG A 7 -35.74 -12.22 19.28
CA ARG A 7 -35.54 -11.41 18.08
C ARG A 7 -35.72 -12.28 16.85
N ARG A 8 -36.77 -12.02 16.11
CA ARG A 8 -37.04 -12.62 14.80
C ARG A 8 -36.04 -12.09 13.77
N GLY A 9 -35.42 -13.01 13.04
CA GLY A 9 -34.49 -12.73 11.99
C GLY A 9 -35.14 -12.14 10.72
N GLY A 10 -34.41 -11.26 10.10
CA GLY A 10 -34.50 -10.98 8.67
C GLY A 10 -33.29 -11.66 8.02
N GLY A 11 -33.53 -12.71 7.24
CA GLY A 11 -32.48 -13.40 6.50
C GLY A 11 -31.98 -12.56 5.33
N GLY A 12 -30.86 -11.90 5.49
CA GLY A 12 -29.96 -11.53 4.42
C GLY A 12 -28.74 -12.42 4.57
N LEU A 13 -28.18 -12.92 3.49
CA LEU A 13 -26.90 -13.60 3.47
C LEU A 13 -25.85 -12.63 4.05
N GLU A 14 -25.62 -12.72 5.34
CA GLU A 14 -24.48 -12.07 5.98
C GLU A 14 -23.21 -12.74 5.40
N GLY A 15 -22.57 -12.06 4.44
CA GLY A 15 -21.20 -12.35 4.09
C GLY A 15 -20.40 -12.34 5.39
N VAL A 16 -19.40 -13.21 5.49
CA VAL A 16 -18.48 -13.33 6.62
C VAL A 16 -18.02 -11.92 6.96
N GLY A 17 -18.65 -11.29 7.96
CA GLY A 17 -18.46 -9.89 8.32
C GLY A 17 -17.07 -9.71 8.94
N GLY A 18 -16.08 -9.43 8.10
CA GLY A 18 -14.81 -8.90 8.55
C GLY A 18 -15.01 -7.55 9.23
N GLU A 19 -14.15 -7.20 10.15
CA GLU A 19 -14.14 -5.88 10.77
C GLU A 19 -13.95 -4.80 9.69
N THR A 20 -14.74 -3.72 9.72
CA THR A 20 -14.62 -2.62 8.75
C THR A 20 -13.26 -1.97 8.86
N ILE A 21 -12.55 -1.87 7.73
CA ILE A 21 -11.22 -1.26 7.64
C ILE A 21 -11.36 0.25 7.39
N ASP A 22 -10.69 1.05 8.19
CA ASP A 22 -10.58 2.51 8.01
C ASP A 22 -9.25 3.02 8.61
N ASP A 23 -8.99 4.34 8.55
CA ASP A 23 -7.73 4.94 9.06
C ASP A 23 -7.42 4.62 10.52
N ARG A 24 -8.41 4.24 11.34
CA ARG A 24 -8.22 3.96 12.78
C ARG A 24 -7.59 2.59 13.03
N ASN A 25 -7.89 1.62 12.17
CA ASN A 25 -7.47 0.24 12.39
C ASN A 25 -6.63 -0.35 11.25
N PHE A 26 -6.51 0.33 10.11
CA PHE A 26 -5.81 -0.22 8.94
C PHE A 26 -4.38 -0.68 9.27
N GLY A 27 -3.56 0.15 9.94
CA GLY A 27 -2.20 -0.22 10.31
C GLY A 27 -2.14 -1.43 11.25
N TYR A 28 -3.06 -1.51 12.23
CA TYR A 28 -3.15 -2.69 13.12
C TYR A 28 -3.59 -3.94 12.36
N ALA A 29 -4.59 -3.81 11.46
CA ALA A 29 -5.07 -4.92 10.65
C ALA A 29 -3.95 -5.48 9.76
N VAL A 30 -3.16 -4.61 9.10
CA VAL A 30 -2.00 -5.02 8.31
C VAL A 30 -0.97 -5.73 9.18
N LYS A 31 -0.60 -5.15 10.33
CA LYS A 31 0.36 -5.76 11.25
C LYS A 31 -0.09 -7.15 11.70
N ASP A 32 -1.33 -7.26 12.18
CA ASP A 32 -1.89 -8.52 12.63
C ASP A 32 -1.92 -9.55 11.50
N TRP A 33 -2.28 -9.12 10.27
CA TRP A 33 -2.30 -10.01 9.12
C TRP A 33 -0.90 -10.52 8.76
N VAL A 34 0.10 -9.63 8.68
CA VAL A 34 1.49 -10.00 8.38
C VAL A 34 2.06 -10.94 9.44
N GLN A 35 1.69 -10.75 10.71
CA GLN A 35 2.11 -11.60 11.83
C GLN A 35 1.29 -12.90 11.96
N GLY A 36 0.29 -13.12 11.08
CA GLY A 36 -0.56 -14.33 11.11
C GLY A 36 -1.59 -14.36 12.23
N THR A 37 -1.87 -13.22 12.87
CA THR A 37 -2.86 -13.08 13.97
C THR A 37 -4.15 -12.41 13.51
N GLY A 38 -4.22 -11.94 12.26
CA GLY A 38 -5.29 -11.11 11.69
C GLY A 38 -6.48 -11.89 11.10
N ALA A 39 -6.79 -13.10 11.56
CA ALA A 39 -7.86 -13.94 10.99
C ALA A 39 -9.24 -13.26 10.96
N GLN A 40 -9.52 -12.33 11.86
CA GLN A 40 -10.76 -11.56 11.94
C GLN A 40 -10.98 -10.62 10.75
N TYR A 41 -9.92 -10.25 10.02
CA TYR A 41 -10.01 -9.36 8.86
C TYR A 41 -10.19 -10.12 7.54
N GLY A 42 -10.08 -11.46 7.56
CA GLY A 42 -10.14 -12.29 6.36
C GLY A 42 -8.94 -12.15 5.41
N PRO A 43 -9.04 -12.66 4.18
CA PRO A 43 -7.95 -12.57 3.21
C PRO A 43 -7.65 -11.11 2.85
N ILE A 44 -6.39 -10.70 2.89
CA ILE A 44 -5.97 -9.31 2.66
C ILE A 44 -6.39 -8.76 1.29
N LYS A 45 -6.45 -9.61 0.26
CA LYS A 45 -6.88 -9.23 -1.09
C LYS A 45 -8.35 -8.79 -1.18
N ASP A 46 -9.18 -9.20 -0.20
CA ASP A 46 -10.62 -8.95 -0.18
C ASP A 46 -10.99 -7.79 0.75
N TRP A 47 -10.01 -7.08 1.31
CA TRP A 47 -10.29 -5.96 2.21
C TRP A 47 -10.93 -4.77 1.48
N ASP A 48 -11.99 -4.22 2.05
CA ASP A 48 -12.57 -2.94 1.63
C ASP A 48 -11.74 -1.78 2.20
N THR A 49 -10.88 -1.21 1.36
CA THR A 49 -10.00 -0.09 1.71
C THR A 49 -10.54 1.28 1.30
N SER A 50 -11.78 1.34 0.80
CA SER A 50 -12.42 2.57 0.29
C SER A 50 -12.50 3.73 1.29
N ARG A 51 -12.30 3.43 2.59
CA ARG A 51 -12.30 4.42 3.69
C ARG A 51 -10.91 4.75 4.21
N VAL A 52 -9.85 4.15 3.63
CA VAL A 52 -8.47 4.39 4.04
C VAL A 52 -7.90 5.58 3.28
N ARG A 53 -7.33 6.52 4.01
CA ARG A 53 -6.66 7.72 3.46
C ARG A 53 -5.17 7.73 3.76
N ASN A 54 -4.77 7.03 4.80
CA ASN A 54 -3.37 6.96 5.22
C ASN A 54 -2.89 5.51 5.19
N MET A 55 -1.97 5.24 4.26
CA MET A 55 -1.28 3.95 4.11
C MET A 55 0.22 4.05 4.46
N ALA A 56 0.64 5.17 5.05
CA ALA A 56 2.05 5.41 5.34
C ALA A 56 2.66 4.32 6.23
N GLY A 57 3.77 3.75 5.78
CA GLY A 57 4.61 2.83 6.53
C GLY A 57 4.00 1.49 6.91
N VAL A 58 2.77 1.16 6.49
CA VAL A 58 2.04 -0.02 7.03
C VAL A 58 2.69 -1.36 6.73
N PHE A 59 3.44 -1.48 5.64
CA PHE A 59 4.29 -2.65 5.31
C PHE A 59 5.78 -2.34 5.45
N SER A 60 6.13 -1.24 6.12
CA SER A 60 7.53 -0.95 6.38
C SER A 60 8.10 -1.93 7.41
N THR A 61 9.31 -2.43 7.15
CA THR A 61 10.02 -3.28 8.11
C THR A 61 10.37 -2.57 9.42
N HIS A 62 10.32 -1.24 9.41
CA HIS A 62 10.43 -0.44 10.63
C HIS A 62 9.18 -0.55 11.51
N TYR A 63 8.01 -0.73 10.90
CA TYR A 63 6.72 -0.89 11.61
C TYR A 63 6.41 -2.35 11.92
N VAL A 64 6.65 -3.26 10.96
CA VAL A 64 6.44 -4.71 11.10
C VAL A 64 7.61 -5.45 10.43
N ALA A 65 8.52 -6.00 11.22
CA ALA A 65 9.77 -6.60 10.72
C ALA A 65 9.52 -7.75 9.73
N GLU A 66 8.44 -8.50 9.91
CA GLU A 66 8.03 -9.61 9.05
C GLU A 66 7.62 -9.17 7.64
N ALA A 67 7.44 -7.87 7.38
CA ALA A 67 7.13 -7.34 6.05
C ALA A 67 8.26 -7.52 5.03
N THR A 68 9.47 -7.91 5.45
CA THR A 68 10.55 -8.31 4.51
C THR A 68 10.12 -9.37 3.52
N THR A 69 9.21 -10.26 3.90
CA THR A 69 8.71 -11.36 3.05
C THR A 69 7.32 -11.09 2.47
N PHE A 70 6.76 -9.90 2.70
CA PHE A 70 5.42 -9.56 2.23
C PHE A 70 5.39 -9.45 0.69
N ASN A 71 4.51 -10.24 0.07
CA ASN A 71 4.22 -10.18 -1.37
C ASN A 71 2.82 -10.72 -1.67
N ALA A 72 1.81 -10.36 -0.86
CA ALA A 72 0.44 -10.78 -1.11
C ALA A 72 -0.24 -9.89 -2.16
N ASP A 73 -1.23 -10.45 -2.85
CA ASP A 73 -2.07 -9.72 -3.79
C ASP A 73 -2.91 -8.65 -3.06
N ILE A 74 -2.67 -7.39 -3.40
CA ILE A 74 -3.38 -6.21 -2.90
C ILE A 74 -3.80 -5.28 -4.05
N GLY A 75 -3.70 -5.75 -5.29
CA GLY A 75 -3.99 -4.95 -6.49
C GLY A 75 -5.45 -4.51 -6.60
N ALA A 76 -6.38 -5.22 -5.95
CA ALA A 76 -7.81 -4.88 -5.94
C ALA A 76 -8.20 -3.83 -4.90
N TRP A 77 -7.27 -3.35 -4.07
CA TRP A 77 -7.58 -2.33 -3.06
C TRP A 77 -8.05 -1.01 -3.68
N ASP A 78 -9.11 -0.44 -3.12
CA ASP A 78 -9.56 0.91 -3.48
C ASP A 78 -8.65 1.95 -2.81
N THR A 79 -7.79 2.58 -3.61
CA THR A 79 -6.86 3.62 -3.15
C THR A 79 -7.33 5.04 -3.49
N SER A 80 -8.54 5.18 -4.04
CA SER A 80 -9.09 6.45 -4.53
C SER A 80 -9.21 7.56 -3.46
N GLN A 81 -9.15 7.21 -2.18
CA GLN A 81 -9.16 8.18 -1.08
C GLN A 81 -7.80 8.40 -0.43
N VAL A 82 -6.76 7.66 -0.86
CA VAL A 82 -5.44 7.70 -0.22
C VAL A 82 -4.72 8.99 -0.54
N THR A 83 -4.19 9.62 0.47
CA THR A 83 -3.42 10.87 0.39
C THR A 83 -1.98 10.72 0.88
N GLU A 84 -1.71 9.70 1.70
CA GLU A 84 -0.44 9.45 2.37
C GLU A 84 0.03 8.01 2.09
N MET A 85 1.18 7.86 1.42
CA MET A 85 1.79 6.57 1.09
C MET A 85 3.28 6.50 1.47
N GLN A 86 3.83 7.54 2.13
CA GLN A 86 5.25 7.57 2.42
C GLN A 86 5.71 6.31 3.18
N GLY A 87 6.80 5.72 2.69
CA GLY A 87 7.42 4.54 3.28
C GLY A 87 6.56 3.28 3.35
N MET A 88 5.43 3.21 2.62
CA MET A 88 4.47 2.09 2.74
C MET A 88 5.14 0.72 2.62
N PHE A 89 6.08 0.55 1.69
CA PHE A 89 6.80 -0.70 1.45
C PHE A 89 8.30 -0.60 1.76
N ALA A 90 8.70 0.36 2.61
CA ALA A 90 10.11 0.55 2.92
C ALA A 90 10.71 -0.69 3.62
N GLY A 91 11.70 -1.32 2.98
CA GLY A 91 12.30 -2.56 3.45
C GLY A 91 11.52 -3.83 3.16
N ALA A 92 10.39 -3.76 2.45
CA ALA A 92 9.63 -4.94 2.01
C ALA A 92 10.38 -5.63 0.84
N GLU A 93 11.47 -6.33 1.15
CA GLU A 93 12.45 -6.82 0.18
C GLU A 93 11.86 -7.76 -0.87
N ALA A 94 10.82 -8.54 -0.50
CA ALA A 94 10.16 -9.50 -1.40
C ALA A 94 8.99 -8.90 -2.18
N PHE A 95 8.59 -7.66 -1.90
CA PHE A 95 7.39 -7.08 -2.48
C PHE A 95 7.54 -6.81 -3.97
N ASN A 96 6.63 -7.39 -4.76
CA ASN A 96 6.47 -7.17 -6.22
C ASN A 96 5.05 -7.56 -6.68
N ALA A 97 4.01 -7.27 -5.88
CA ALA A 97 2.63 -7.52 -6.28
C ALA A 97 2.15 -6.44 -7.26
N ASP A 98 1.20 -6.82 -8.15
CA ASP A 98 0.57 -5.93 -9.14
C ASP A 98 -0.23 -4.83 -8.43
N ILE A 99 0.27 -3.59 -8.50
CA ILE A 99 -0.33 -2.37 -7.95
C ILE A 99 -0.49 -1.26 -9.00
N GLY A 100 -0.23 -1.56 -10.27
CA GLY A 100 -0.29 -0.59 -11.37
C GLY A 100 -1.67 0.06 -11.55
N ARG A 101 -2.74 -0.58 -11.04
CA ARG A 101 -4.11 -0.05 -11.13
C ARG A 101 -4.53 0.85 -9.98
N TRP A 102 -3.67 1.08 -9.01
CA TRP A 102 -4.01 1.95 -7.88
C TRP A 102 -4.27 3.39 -8.34
N ASP A 103 -5.33 3.98 -7.81
CA ASP A 103 -5.62 5.40 -7.99
C ASP A 103 -4.72 6.22 -7.05
N THR A 104 -3.69 6.85 -7.62
CA THR A 104 -2.75 7.70 -6.89
C THR A 104 -3.05 9.19 -7.02
N SER A 105 -4.17 9.55 -7.67
CA SER A 105 -4.53 10.93 -8.00
C SER A 105 -4.68 11.89 -6.82
N LYS A 106 -4.74 11.37 -5.58
CA LYS A 106 -4.80 12.17 -4.35
C LYS A 106 -3.52 12.15 -3.54
N VAL A 107 -2.56 11.31 -3.91
CA VAL A 107 -1.29 11.17 -3.18
C VAL A 107 -0.44 12.42 -3.31
N LYS A 108 0.14 12.86 -2.21
CA LYS A 108 0.94 14.10 -2.15
C LYS A 108 2.40 13.84 -1.77
N ASP A 109 2.67 12.71 -1.16
CA ASP A 109 3.97 12.34 -0.63
C ASP A 109 4.23 10.86 -0.90
N MET A 110 5.29 10.59 -1.67
CA MET A 110 5.76 9.25 -2.02
C MET A 110 7.17 8.97 -1.46
N THR A 111 7.61 9.79 -0.48
CA THR A 111 8.92 9.64 0.15
C THR A 111 9.15 8.21 0.62
N CYS A 112 10.27 7.61 0.23
CA CYS A 112 10.68 6.26 0.65
C CYS A 112 9.66 5.13 0.33
N LEU A 113 8.68 5.33 -0.56
CA LEU A 113 7.57 4.37 -0.78
C LEU A 113 8.07 2.95 -1.02
N PHE A 114 9.09 2.77 -1.87
CA PHE A 114 9.73 1.50 -2.20
C PHE A 114 11.22 1.44 -1.78
N LYS A 115 11.62 2.29 -0.83
CA LYS A 115 12.99 2.25 -0.34
C LYS A 115 13.33 0.86 0.18
N ASP A 116 14.49 0.31 -0.24
CA ASP A 116 14.94 -1.04 0.13
C ASP A 116 13.99 -2.19 -0.27
N ALA A 117 12.98 -1.94 -1.13
CA ALA A 117 12.12 -2.96 -1.72
C ALA A 117 12.84 -3.61 -2.91
N SER A 118 13.82 -4.45 -2.62
CA SER A 118 14.83 -4.92 -3.59
C SER A 118 14.29 -5.73 -4.75
N ALA A 119 13.14 -6.39 -4.60
CA ALA A 119 12.48 -7.18 -5.66
C ALA A 119 11.45 -6.37 -6.47
N PHE A 120 11.11 -5.15 -6.06
CA PHE A 120 10.05 -4.37 -6.69
C PHE A 120 10.40 -3.98 -8.12
N ASN A 121 9.56 -4.36 -9.07
CA ASN A 121 9.62 -3.99 -10.50
C ASN A 121 8.25 -4.18 -11.17
N ASP A 122 7.18 -3.70 -10.54
CA ASP A 122 5.84 -3.69 -11.14
C ASP A 122 5.62 -2.44 -11.98
N ASP A 123 4.69 -2.52 -12.94
CA ASP A 123 4.33 -1.41 -13.85
C ASP A 123 3.54 -0.32 -13.09
N VAL A 124 4.22 0.78 -12.82
CA VAL A 124 3.65 1.97 -12.18
C VAL A 124 3.55 3.17 -13.12
N SER A 125 3.75 2.96 -14.42
CA SER A 125 3.74 4.02 -15.45
C SER A 125 2.41 4.78 -15.53
N ALA A 126 1.29 4.11 -15.18
CA ALA A 126 -0.05 4.70 -15.20
C ALA A 126 -0.41 5.54 -13.96
N TRP A 127 0.47 5.62 -12.96
CA TRP A 127 0.17 6.38 -11.74
C TRP A 127 0.05 7.87 -12.00
N ASP A 128 -1.00 8.49 -11.45
CA ASP A 128 -1.16 9.96 -11.47
C ASP A 128 -0.31 10.59 -10.36
N THR A 129 0.79 11.21 -10.77
CA THR A 129 1.73 11.90 -9.88
C THR A 129 1.52 13.40 -9.80
N SER A 130 0.48 13.94 -10.47
CA SER A 130 0.25 15.39 -10.64
C SER A 130 0.07 16.18 -9.33
N LYS A 131 -0.10 15.51 -8.19
CA LYS A 131 -0.21 16.15 -6.87
C LYS A 131 0.97 15.85 -5.95
N VAL A 132 1.90 15.00 -6.38
CA VAL A 132 3.06 14.62 -5.56
C VAL A 132 4.03 15.80 -5.46
N LYS A 133 4.52 16.03 -4.25
CA LYS A 133 5.47 17.10 -3.92
C LYS A 133 6.84 16.57 -3.53
N ASP A 134 6.89 15.38 -2.97
CA ASP A 134 8.12 14.76 -2.50
C ASP A 134 8.22 13.32 -3.01
N MET A 135 9.30 13.03 -3.75
CA MET A 135 9.67 11.71 -4.26
C MET A 135 11.05 11.28 -3.73
N SER A 136 11.51 11.91 -2.64
CA SER A 136 12.83 11.60 -2.09
C SER A 136 12.93 10.14 -1.70
N GLN A 137 14.02 9.49 -2.12
CA GLN A 137 14.30 8.08 -1.86
C GLN A 137 13.23 7.07 -2.31
N LEU A 138 12.35 7.46 -3.26
CA LEU A 138 11.19 6.65 -3.69
C LEU A 138 11.58 5.22 -4.05
N PHE A 139 12.64 5.03 -4.85
CA PHE A 139 13.18 3.74 -5.28
C PHE A 139 14.62 3.51 -4.79
N SER A 140 15.04 4.21 -3.71
CA SER A 140 16.38 4.02 -3.17
C SER A 140 16.60 2.56 -2.76
N HIS A 141 17.66 1.91 -3.30
CA HIS A 141 17.94 0.48 -3.11
C HIS A 141 16.86 -0.49 -3.62
N ALA A 142 15.92 -0.04 -4.46
CA ALA A 142 15.01 -0.92 -5.20
C ALA A 142 15.78 -1.56 -6.37
N ASN A 143 16.57 -2.58 -6.08
CA ASN A 143 17.60 -3.09 -6.99
C ASN A 143 17.08 -3.67 -8.30
N ALA A 144 15.82 -4.18 -8.32
CA ALA A 144 15.20 -4.74 -9.50
C ALA A 144 14.42 -3.71 -10.33
N PHE A 145 14.15 -2.53 -9.79
CA PHE A 145 13.28 -1.55 -10.44
C PHE A 145 13.90 -1.01 -11.72
N ASN A 146 13.17 -1.16 -12.83
CA ASN A 146 13.53 -0.63 -14.16
C ASN A 146 12.28 -0.37 -15.03
N ASP A 147 11.20 0.11 -14.44
CA ASP A 147 9.99 0.46 -15.18
C ASP A 147 10.07 1.89 -15.74
N ASP A 148 9.28 2.15 -16.81
CA ASP A 148 9.20 3.46 -17.46
C ASP A 148 8.35 4.43 -16.65
N VAL A 149 8.97 5.47 -16.13
CA VAL A 149 8.31 6.54 -15.36
C VAL A 149 8.29 7.89 -16.11
N SER A 150 8.64 7.90 -17.39
CA SER A 150 8.72 9.12 -18.22
C SER A 150 7.38 9.85 -18.38
N ALA A 151 6.26 9.14 -18.20
CA ALA A 151 4.90 9.72 -18.24
C ALA A 151 4.49 10.45 -16.96
N TRP A 152 5.28 10.39 -15.88
CA TRP A 152 4.91 11.00 -14.61
C TRP A 152 4.93 12.54 -14.67
N ASP A 153 3.86 13.17 -14.19
CA ASP A 153 3.81 14.63 -14.03
C ASP A 153 4.60 15.06 -12.78
N THR A 154 5.80 15.58 -13.01
CA THR A 154 6.69 16.07 -11.97
C THR A 154 6.58 17.57 -11.73
N SER A 155 5.61 18.26 -12.36
CA SER A 155 5.49 19.72 -12.32
C SER A 155 5.31 20.33 -10.93
N LYS A 156 4.83 19.55 -9.96
CA LYS A 156 4.67 19.95 -8.55
C LYS A 156 5.69 19.35 -7.60
N VAL A 157 6.58 18.51 -8.11
CA VAL A 157 7.61 17.88 -7.27
C VAL A 157 8.66 18.93 -6.89
N THR A 158 8.93 19.03 -5.61
CA THR A 158 9.90 19.98 -5.05
C THR A 158 11.22 19.33 -4.67
N THR A 159 11.22 18.00 -4.48
CA THR A 159 12.43 17.23 -4.17
C THR A 159 12.33 15.79 -4.68
N MET A 160 13.43 15.31 -5.26
CA MET A 160 13.66 13.95 -5.72
C MET A 160 15.01 13.43 -5.17
N GLN A 161 15.41 13.91 -3.99
CA GLN A 161 16.70 13.56 -3.41
C GLN A 161 16.84 12.04 -3.33
N GLU A 162 17.93 11.50 -3.91
CA GLU A 162 18.25 10.08 -3.85
C GLU A 162 17.14 9.14 -4.39
N MET A 163 16.28 9.63 -5.31
CA MET A 163 15.10 8.88 -5.80
C MET A 163 15.47 7.48 -6.31
N PHE A 164 16.57 7.34 -7.05
CA PHE A 164 17.08 6.08 -7.59
C PHE A 164 18.45 5.69 -7.00
N TYR A 165 18.77 6.15 -5.80
CA TYR A 165 20.07 5.87 -5.18
C TYR A 165 20.25 4.36 -4.98
N TYR A 166 21.32 3.78 -5.58
CA TYR A 166 21.55 2.35 -5.62
C TYR A 166 20.38 1.49 -6.21
N ALA A 167 19.52 2.03 -7.05
CA ALA A 167 18.59 1.24 -7.87
C ALA A 167 19.37 0.59 -9.01
N ALA A 168 19.94 -0.59 -8.77
CA ALA A 168 21.01 -1.15 -9.58
C ALA A 168 20.60 -1.52 -11.02
N ALA A 169 19.32 -1.85 -11.25
CA ALA A 169 18.80 -2.19 -12.57
C ALA A 169 18.27 -0.99 -13.35
N PHE A 170 18.10 0.18 -12.69
CA PHE A 170 17.45 1.33 -13.32
C PHE A 170 18.29 1.91 -14.45
N ASP A 171 17.77 1.82 -15.67
CA ASP A 171 18.36 2.33 -16.92
C ASP A 171 17.26 2.90 -17.85
N ALA A 172 16.06 3.17 -17.30
CA ALA A 172 14.96 3.76 -18.04
C ALA A 172 15.16 5.27 -18.24
N ASP A 173 14.58 5.83 -19.32
CA ASP A 173 14.50 7.27 -19.53
C ASP A 173 13.56 7.92 -18.49
N ILE A 174 13.90 9.16 -18.05
CA ILE A 174 13.13 9.94 -17.08
C ILE A 174 12.87 11.36 -17.60
#